data_39231ac893e99a1e1b99da41599bfa9b
#
_entry.id   39231ac893e99a1e1b99da41599bfa9b
#
_cell.length_a   1.000
_cell.length_b   1.000
_cell.length_c   1.000
_cell.angle_alpha   90.00
_cell.angle_beta   90.00
_cell.angle_gamma   90.00
#
_symmetry.space_group_name_H-M   'P 1'
#
loop_
_entity.id
_entity.type
_entity.pdbx_description
1 polymer ?
#
loop_
_entity_poly.entity_id
_entity_poly.type
_entity_poly.pdbx_seq_one_letter_code
_entity_poly.pdbx_strand_id
1 'polypeptide(L)'
;MANANEKITDQVKTKLTEISEAIRSGSASAEDFQMPFGGLTGSPHNVDTGHHATGSNALLCWIYGASHYSTYDGWLRVGYQVTTPADFHLVKPRPVTYEKENKQTGETETHTFCRFNCFPVWAAASVTLRTAESDAKVQAAWNARAARTGKPAKQLPPMPEKPWSPPVIERRPDVELQQEVKQYLANTGAAVNWIDGDRACYMPSLDEITLPLPDRFRDTKTATAAQNLASTALHELGHWTGHSSRMDRKLSQERKAYSQEELIAEGVSAILCARLGVESTMRMDHAQYIASWLQALGNDHNFIFNSGAHIAKAVEYLDALQPNQLDQAA
;
A
#
# COMPACT_ATOMS: atom_id res chain seq x y z
N MET A 1 -25.59 -12.61 -5.99
CA MET A 1 -24.80 -11.35 -6.12
C MET A 1 -23.38 -11.63 -5.67
N ALA A 2 -22.37 -11.22 -6.45
CA ALA A 2 -20.97 -11.36 -6.08
C ALA A 2 -20.71 -10.68 -4.72
N ASN A 3 -19.94 -11.34 -3.85
CA ASN A 3 -19.57 -10.76 -2.55
C ASN A 3 -18.53 -9.64 -2.73
N ALA A 4 -18.23 -8.88 -1.67
CA ALA A 4 -17.30 -7.76 -1.75
C ALA A 4 -15.90 -8.18 -2.18
N ASN A 5 -15.43 -9.35 -1.73
CA ASN A 5 -14.09 -9.87 -2.08
C ASN A 5 -14.02 -10.22 -3.57
N GLU A 6 -15.06 -10.85 -4.13
CA GLU A 6 -15.12 -11.17 -5.57
C GLU A 6 -15.03 -9.90 -6.42
N LYS A 7 -15.81 -8.87 -6.09
CA LYS A 7 -15.80 -7.59 -6.83
C LYS A 7 -14.41 -6.91 -6.81
N ILE A 8 -13.78 -6.88 -5.64
CA ILE A 8 -12.42 -6.32 -5.50
C ILE A 8 -11.43 -7.17 -6.30
N THR A 9 -11.51 -8.50 -6.18
CA THR A 9 -10.63 -9.43 -6.89
C THR A 9 -10.73 -9.28 -8.40
N ASP A 10 -11.94 -9.12 -8.93
CA ASP A 10 -12.15 -8.92 -10.38
C ASP A 10 -11.53 -7.60 -10.84
N GLN A 11 -11.66 -6.52 -10.08
CA GLN A 11 -11.02 -5.25 -10.39
C GLN A 11 -9.48 -5.35 -10.34
N VAL A 12 -8.94 -6.05 -9.34
CA VAL A 12 -7.48 -6.32 -9.24
C VAL A 12 -6.98 -7.12 -10.43
N LYS A 13 -7.71 -8.18 -10.83
CA LYS A 13 -7.35 -8.98 -12.02
C LYS A 13 -7.29 -8.12 -13.27
N THR A 14 -8.30 -7.28 -13.49
CA THR A 14 -8.33 -6.35 -14.63
C THR A 14 -7.08 -5.48 -14.62
N LYS A 15 -6.76 -4.85 -13.47
CA LYS A 15 -5.60 -3.96 -13.36
C LYS A 15 -4.26 -4.65 -13.58
N LEU A 16 -4.06 -5.82 -13.00
CA LEU A 16 -2.83 -6.61 -13.19
C LEU A 16 -2.71 -7.12 -14.63
N THR A 17 -3.82 -7.41 -15.30
CA THR A 17 -3.82 -7.78 -16.71
C THR A 17 -3.39 -6.59 -17.58
N GLU A 18 -3.94 -5.40 -17.36
CA GLU A 18 -3.53 -4.17 -18.04
C GLU A 18 -2.01 -3.92 -17.91
N ILE A 19 -1.48 -4.05 -16.69
CA ILE A 19 -0.05 -3.90 -16.41
C ILE A 19 0.77 -4.95 -17.18
N SER A 20 0.36 -6.22 -17.12
CA SER A 20 1.04 -7.32 -17.81
C SER A 20 1.05 -7.12 -19.34
N GLU A 21 -0.05 -6.64 -19.91
CA GLU A 21 -0.16 -6.35 -21.33
C GLU A 21 0.68 -5.16 -21.75
N ALA A 22 0.71 -4.09 -20.94
CA ALA A 22 1.55 -2.92 -21.17
C ALA A 22 3.05 -3.27 -21.20
N ILE A 23 3.49 -4.13 -20.26
CA ILE A 23 4.87 -4.64 -20.24
C ILE A 23 5.14 -5.52 -21.48
N ARG A 24 4.24 -6.44 -21.83
CA ARG A 24 4.41 -7.36 -22.95
C ARG A 24 4.43 -6.64 -24.29
N SER A 25 3.64 -5.59 -24.46
CA SER A 25 3.60 -4.79 -25.70
C SER A 25 4.75 -3.79 -25.81
N GLY A 26 5.56 -3.63 -24.77
CA GLY A 26 6.62 -2.63 -24.70
C GLY A 26 6.10 -1.19 -24.59
N SER A 27 4.80 -0.99 -24.35
CA SER A 27 4.22 0.33 -24.09
C SER A 27 4.54 0.86 -22.68
N ALA A 28 4.92 -0.03 -21.77
CA ALA A 28 5.55 0.28 -20.50
C ALA A 28 6.72 -0.69 -20.27
N SER A 29 7.85 -0.21 -19.77
CA SER A 29 8.89 -1.11 -19.28
C SER A 29 8.54 -1.56 -17.86
N ALA A 30 9.08 -2.69 -17.41
CA ALA A 30 8.98 -3.08 -16.01
C ALA A 30 9.62 -2.02 -15.09
N GLU A 31 10.59 -1.25 -15.62
CA GLU A 31 11.25 -0.13 -14.96
C GLU A 31 10.32 1.12 -14.86
N ASP A 32 9.35 1.26 -15.77
CA ASP A 32 8.37 2.36 -15.75
C ASP A 32 7.20 2.09 -14.79
N PHE A 33 7.06 0.84 -14.34
CA PHE A 33 6.08 0.47 -13.33
C PHE A 33 6.61 0.84 -11.95
N GLN A 34 6.43 2.10 -11.58
CA GLN A 34 6.73 2.58 -10.24
C GLN A 34 5.63 2.13 -9.29
N MET A 35 6.03 1.66 -8.13
CA MET A 35 5.09 1.50 -7.03
C MET A 35 4.46 2.87 -6.71
N PRO A 36 3.14 3.01 -6.71
CA PRO A 36 2.49 4.32 -6.55
C PRO A 36 2.74 4.99 -5.21
N PHE A 37 3.26 4.28 -4.23
CA PHE A 37 3.73 4.85 -2.97
C PHE A 37 5.27 4.89 -2.87
N GLY A 38 5.94 4.59 -3.96
CA GLY A 38 7.38 4.79 -4.04
C GLY A 38 7.70 6.26 -3.88
N GLY A 39 8.23 6.58 -2.75
CA GLY A 39 9.13 7.70 -2.58
C GLY A 39 8.58 9.04 -2.26
N LEU A 40 7.34 9.36 -2.40
CA LEU A 40 7.04 10.78 -2.23
C LEU A 40 6.04 11.16 -1.14
N THR A 41 5.30 10.22 -0.57
CA THR A 41 4.17 10.62 0.29
C THR A 41 3.92 9.73 1.50
N GLY A 42 4.82 8.81 1.79
CA GLY A 42 4.58 7.79 2.81
C GLY A 42 3.56 6.75 2.34
N SER A 43 3.05 5.97 3.27
CA SER A 43 2.03 4.96 2.98
C SER A 43 0.79 5.57 2.32
N PRO A 44 0.10 4.87 1.39
CA PRO A 44 -1.11 5.36 0.77
C PRO A 44 -2.10 5.85 1.82
N HIS A 45 -2.68 7.02 1.64
CA HIS A 45 -3.57 7.60 2.64
C HIS A 45 -4.81 8.28 2.04
N ASN A 46 -5.84 8.32 2.84
CA ASN A 46 -7.06 9.05 2.53
C ASN A 46 -6.84 10.54 2.83
N VAL A 47 -6.90 11.37 1.81
CA VAL A 47 -6.58 12.81 1.89
C VAL A 47 -7.56 13.62 2.75
N ASP A 48 -8.79 13.14 2.95
CA ASP A 48 -9.81 13.78 3.76
C ASP A 48 -9.65 13.48 5.27
N THR A 49 -9.24 12.25 5.58
CA THR A 49 -9.15 11.79 6.97
C THR A 49 -7.71 11.70 7.49
N GLY A 50 -6.71 11.81 6.61
CA GLY A 50 -5.31 11.58 6.95
C GLY A 50 -4.95 10.13 7.25
N HIS A 51 -5.90 9.22 7.19
CA HIS A 51 -5.66 7.83 7.55
C HIS A 51 -4.85 7.08 6.50
N HIS A 52 -3.75 6.49 6.92
CA HIS A 52 -2.95 5.60 6.08
C HIS A 52 -3.67 4.27 5.82
N ALA A 53 -3.55 3.79 4.60
CA ALA A 53 -4.00 2.45 4.25
C ALA A 53 -3.10 1.41 4.92
N THR A 54 -3.72 0.35 5.41
CA THR A 54 -3.02 -0.77 6.05
C THR A 54 -3.51 -2.10 5.48
N GLY A 55 -2.72 -3.15 5.63
CA GLY A 55 -3.09 -4.49 5.22
C GLY A 55 -3.49 -4.58 3.75
N SER A 56 -4.62 -5.23 3.48
CA SER A 56 -5.12 -5.41 2.12
C SER A 56 -5.45 -4.10 1.40
N ASN A 57 -5.84 -3.03 2.11
CA ASN A 57 -6.08 -1.75 1.47
C ASN A 57 -4.79 -1.08 1.00
N ALA A 58 -3.68 -1.21 1.73
CA ALA A 58 -2.37 -0.74 1.27
C ALA A 58 -1.95 -1.46 -0.01
N LEU A 59 -2.09 -2.80 -0.03
CA LEU A 59 -1.80 -3.61 -1.21
C LEU A 59 -2.70 -3.25 -2.40
N LEU A 60 -3.99 -3.02 -2.16
CA LEU A 60 -4.94 -2.59 -3.20
C LEU A 60 -4.56 -1.22 -3.77
N CYS A 61 -4.26 -0.24 -2.91
CA CYS A 61 -3.83 1.10 -3.35
C CYS A 61 -2.56 1.02 -4.19
N TRP A 62 -1.62 0.15 -3.83
CA TRP A 62 -0.43 -0.11 -4.63
C TRP A 62 -0.79 -0.64 -6.03
N ILE A 63 -1.61 -1.67 -6.13
CA ILE A 63 -2.02 -2.25 -7.41
C ILE A 63 -2.76 -1.22 -8.28
N TYR A 64 -3.56 -0.35 -7.66
CA TYR A 64 -4.34 0.67 -8.36
C TYR A 64 -3.56 1.94 -8.74
N GLY A 65 -2.35 2.12 -8.23
CA GLY A 65 -1.63 3.37 -8.42
C GLY A 65 -2.17 4.55 -7.61
N ALA A 66 -2.78 4.29 -6.46
CA ALA A 66 -3.53 5.27 -5.66
C ALA A 66 -2.82 5.62 -4.35
N SER A 67 -1.72 6.39 -4.41
CA SER A 67 -1.01 6.87 -3.21
C SER A 67 -1.85 7.83 -2.37
N HIS A 68 -2.63 8.69 -3.02
CA HIS A 68 -3.57 9.61 -2.40
C HIS A 68 -4.96 9.31 -2.93
N TYR A 69 -5.88 9.04 -2.04
CA TYR A 69 -7.24 8.68 -2.42
C TYR A 69 -8.27 9.23 -1.44
N SER A 70 -9.51 9.31 -1.86
CA SER A 70 -10.64 9.54 -0.98
C SER A 70 -11.94 9.03 -1.60
N THR A 71 -13.01 9.05 -0.80
CA THR A 71 -14.37 8.88 -1.29
C THR A 71 -14.80 10.11 -2.11
N TYR A 72 -15.88 9.99 -2.87
CA TYR A 72 -16.45 11.14 -3.61
C TYR A 72 -16.70 12.34 -2.69
N ASP A 73 -17.41 12.12 -1.57
CA ASP A 73 -17.71 13.17 -0.60
C ASP A 73 -16.44 13.68 0.10
N GLY A 74 -15.43 12.83 0.31
CA GLY A 74 -14.14 13.22 0.89
C GLY A 74 -13.37 14.17 -0.01
N TRP A 75 -13.31 13.89 -1.30
CA TRP A 75 -12.70 14.81 -2.27
C TRP A 75 -13.38 16.18 -2.29
N LEU A 76 -14.72 16.21 -2.21
CA LEU A 76 -15.44 17.47 -2.12
C LEU A 76 -15.07 18.29 -0.86
N ARG A 77 -14.83 17.63 0.29
CA ARG A 77 -14.43 18.31 1.53
C ARG A 77 -13.05 18.94 1.46
N VAL A 78 -12.14 18.30 0.73
CA VAL A 78 -10.77 18.83 0.54
C VAL A 78 -10.61 19.75 -0.66
N GLY A 79 -11.72 20.13 -1.31
CA GLY A 79 -11.75 21.12 -2.38
C GLY A 79 -11.62 20.57 -3.79
N TYR A 80 -11.79 19.27 -3.98
CA TYR A 80 -11.69 18.62 -5.30
C TYR A 80 -13.00 17.96 -5.70
N GLN A 81 -13.17 17.75 -7.00
CA GLN A 81 -14.25 16.96 -7.57
C GLN A 81 -13.72 15.84 -8.43
N VAL A 82 -14.44 14.71 -8.44
CA VAL A 82 -14.15 13.58 -9.32
C VAL A 82 -14.55 13.96 -10.76
N THR A 83 -13.59 13.88 -11.68
CA THR A 83 -13.79 14.16 -13.10
C THR A 83 -13.95 12.90 -13.94
N THR A 84 -13.41 11.79 -13.49
CA THR A 84 -13.53 10.47 -14.13
C THR A 84 -14.25 9.49 -13.20
N PRO A 85 -15.60 9.57 -13.08
CA PRO A 85 -16.35 8.74 -12.13
C PRO A 85 -16.21 7.23 -12.37
N ALA A 86 -15.86 6.81 -13.59
CA ALA A 86 -15.64 5.41 -13.93
C ALA A 86 -14.33 4.84 -13.35
N ASP A 87 -13.36 5.71 -13.03
CA ASP A 87 -12.02 5.32 -12.53
C ASP A 87 -12.02 5.12 -11.01
N PHE A 88 -13.07 4.52 -10.48
CA PHE A 88 -13.12 4.21 -9.06
C PHE A 88 -12.38 2.92 -8.75
N HIS A 89 -11.83 2.86 -7.54
CA HIS A 89 -11.19 1.67 -6.97
C HIS A 89 -12.01 1.17 -5.78
N LEU A 90 -12.14 -0.14 -5.65
CA LEU A 90 -12.87 -0.74 -4.55
C LEU A 90 -11.92 -1.06 -3.39
N VAL A 91 -12.25 -0.57 -2.20
CA VAL A 91 -11.53 -0.85 -0.96
C VAL A 91 -12.48 -1.36 0.12
N LYS A 92 -11.91 -2.00 1.14
CA LYS A 92 -12.69 -2.44 2.31
C LYS A 92 -12.85 -1.31 3.33
N PRO A 93 -14.02 -1.22 4.02
CA PRO A 93 -14.14 -0.40 5.21
C PRO A 93 -13.14 -0.84 6.27
N ARG A 94 -12.65 0.12 7.04
CA ARG A 94 -11.87 -0.21 8.24
C ARG A 94 -12.76 -0.95 9.24
N PRO A 95 -12.19 -1.90 10.00
CA PRO A 95 -12.84 -2.44 11.17
C PRO A 95 -13.19 -1.28 12.13
N VAL A 96 -14.38 -1.35 12.71
CA VAL A 96 -14.80 -0.39 13.72
C VAL A 96 -14.71 -1.08 15.07
N THR A 97 -13.87 -0.55 15.94
CA THR A 97 -13.76 -1.00 17.32
C THR A 97 -14.67 -0.15 18.19
N TYR A 98 -15.47 -0.78 19.03
CA TYR A 98 -16.33 -0.11 19.98
C TYR A 98 -16.33 -0.86 21.31
N GLU A 99 -16.51 -0.12 22.37
CA GLU A 99 -16.64 -0.66 23.70
C GLU A 99 -18.13 -0.97 24.00
N LYS A 100 -18.37 -2.11 24.61
CA LYS A 100 -19.69 -2.53 25.03
C LYS A 100 -19.62 -3.09 26.43
N GLU A 101 -20.47 -2.58 27.33
CA GLU A 101 -20.62 -3.14 28.66
C GLU A 101 -21.31 -4.51 28.61
N ASN A 102 -20.69 -5.49 29.19
CA ASN A 102 -21.27 -6.82 29.40
C ASN A 102 -22.32 -6.71 30.51
N LYS A 103 -23.57 -6.80 30.17
CA LYS A 103 -24.70 -6.63 31.10
C LYS A 103 -24.75 -7.69 32.22
N GLN A 104 -24.00 -8.78 32.09
CA GLN A 104 -23.97 -9.85 33.11
C GLN A 104 -22.81 -9.67 34.08
N THR A 105 -21.66 -9.16 33.62
CA THR A 105 -20.46 -9.01 34.45
C THR A 105 -20.19 -7.55 34.86
N GLY A 106 -20.80 -6.58 34.19
CA GLY A 106 -20.50 -5.15 34.36
C GLY A 106 -19.15 -4.71 33.79
N GLU A 107 -18.42 -5.60 33.15
CA GLU A 107 -17.12 -5.30 32.53
C GLU A 107 -17.28 -4.73 31.13
N THR A 108 -16.39 -3.79 30.78
CA THR A 108 -16.34 -3.22 29.43
C THR A 108 -15.51 -4.11 28.52
N GLU A 109 -16.14 -4.65 27.51
CA GLU A 109 -15.50 -5.49 26.49
C GLU A 109 -15.29 -4.68 25.19
N THR A 110 -14.13 -4.84 24.59
CA THR A 110 -13.81 -4.24 23.28
C THR A 110 -14.23 -5.18 22.15
N HIS A 111 -15.17 -4.72 21.33
CA HIS A 111 -15.64 -5.47 20.16
C HIS A 111 -15.16 -4.84 18.87
N THR A 112 -14.77 -5.66 17.90
CA THR A 112 -14.40 -5.22 16.56
C THR A 112 -15.43 -5.72 15.55
N PHE A 113 -16.04 -4.81 14.83
CA PHE A 113 -16.99 -5.12 13.76
C PHE A 113 -16.35 -4.85 12.38
N CYS A 114 -16.23 -5.89 11.57
CA CYS A 114 -15.80 -5.78 10.19
C CYS A 114 -17.01 -5.72 9.26
N ARG A 115 -17.16 -4.62 8.52
CA ARG A 115 -18.20 -4.54 7.48
C ARG A 115 -17.79 -5.40 6.30
N PHE A 116 -18.70 -6.24 5.83
CA PHE A 116 -18.47 -7.14 4.68
C PHE A 116 -18.68 -6.47 3.31
N ASN A 117 -18.79 -5.14 3.26
CA ASN A 117 -19.00 -4.40 2.02
C ASN A 117 -17.64 -3.92 1.46
N CYS A 118 -17.67 -3.47 0.22
CA CYS A 118 -16.64 -2.60 -0.35
C CYS A 118 -17.27 -1.25 -0.67
N PHE A 119 -16.45 -0.21 -0.80
CA PHE A 119 -16.90 1.11 -1.21
C PHE A 119 -15.92 1.71 -2.22
N PRO A 120 -16.39 2.57 -3.12
CA PRO A 120 -15.54 3.19 -4.12
C PRO A 120 -14.72 4.34 -3.51
N VAL A 121 -13.47 4.43 -3.96
CA VAL A 121 -12.58 5.57 -3.76
C VAL A 121 -11.98 5.98 -5.10
N TRP A 122 -11.51 7.21 -5.19
CA TRP A 122 -10.84 7.76 -6.38
C TRP A 122 -9.44 8.23 -6.01
N ALA A 123 -8.49 7.95 -6.88
CA ALA A 123 -7.12 8.42 -6.75
C ALA A 123 -7.01 9.92 -7.12
N ALA A 124 -5.93 10.56 -6.68
CA ALA A 124 -5.67 11.97 -6.99
C ALA A 124 -5.63 12.28 -8.49
N ALA A 125 -5.24 11.32 -9.32
CA ALA A 125 -5.25 11.46 -10.78
C ALA A 125 -6.66 11.59 -11.40
N SER A 126 -7.71 11.17 -10.68
CA SER A 126 -9.11 11.17 -11.14
C SER A 126 -9.91 12.39 -10.68
N VAL A 127 -9.26 13.42 -10.14
CA VAL A 127 -9.91 14.58 -9.54
C VAL A 127 -9.30 15.89 -10.03
N THR A 128 -10.10 16.96 -9.99
CA THR A 128 -9.66 18.34 -10.27
C THR A 128 -10.14 19.30 -9.20
N LEU A 129 -9.49 20.45 -9.07
CA LEU A 129 -9.91 21.50 -8.15
C LEU A 129 -11.36 21.92 -8.44
N ARG A 130 -12.17 22.09 -7.41
CA ARG A 130 -13.55 22.57 -7.52
C ARG A 130 -13.59 24.01 -8.00
N THR A 131 -14.62 24.33 -8.78
CA THR A 131 -14.95 25.66 -9.25
C THR A 131 -16.40 25.96 -8.97
N ALA A 132 -16.81 27.23 -8.98
CA ALA A 132 -18.22 27.59 -8.82
C ALA A 132 -19.15 26.92 -9.84
N GLU A 133 -18.66 26.73 -11.07
CA GLU A 133 -19.40 26.02 -12.11
C GLU A 133 -19.58 24.53 -11.80
N SER A 134 -18.51 23.87 -11.35
CA SER A 134 -18.58 22.46 -10.98
C SER A 134 -19.46 22.23 -9.77
N ASP A 135 -19.40 23.12 -8.79
CA ASP A 135 -20.24 23.07 -7.58
C ASP A 135 -21.70 23.20 -7.92
N ALA A 136 -22.05 24.13 -8.82
CA ALA A 136 -23.43 24.29 -9.28
C ALA A 136 -23.94 23.00 -9.98
N LYS A 137 -23.11 22.35 -10.80
CA LYS A 137 -23.46 21.08 -11.47
C LYS A 137 -23.68 19.95 -10.46
N VAL A 138 -22.81 19.80 -9.48
CA VAL A 138 -22.95 18.75 -8.45
C VAL A 138 -24.19 18.99 -7.59
N GLN A 139 -24.43 20.23 -7.15
CA GLN A 139 -25.60 20.56 -6.34
C GLN A 139 -26.91 20.35 -7.13
N ALA A 140 -26.95 20.75 -8.41
CA ALA A 140 -28.09 20.50 -9.26
C ALA A 140 -28.39 19.00 -9.42
N ALA A 141 -27.36 18.16 -9.62
CA ALA A 141 -27.52 16.72 -9.71
C ALA A 141 -28.06 16.11 -8.39
N TRP A 142 -27.60 16.60 -7.24
CA TRP A 142 -28.12 16.14 -5.94
C TRP A 142 -29.58 16.57 -5.71
N ASN A 143 -29.94 17.78 -6.11
CA ASN A 143 -31.32 18.26 -6.03
C ASN A 143 -32.24 17.45 -6.93
N ALA A 144 -31.83 17.15 -8.16
CA ALA A 144 -32.60 16.31 -9.09
C ALA A 144 -32.77 14.87 -8.54
N ARG A 145 -31.73 14.32 -7.91
CA ARG A 145 -31.82 13.00 -7.25
C ARG A 145 -32.79 13.04 -6.06
N ALA A 146 -32.73 14.08 -5.25
CA ALA A 146 -33.64 14.27 -4.11
C ALA A 146 -35.09 14.33 -4.56
N ALA A 147 -35.41 15.11 -5.60
CA ALA A 147 -36.74 15.21 -6.18
C ALA A 147 -37.27 13.85 -6.69
N ARG A 148 -36.39 13.04 -7.32
CA ARG A 148 -36.74 11.72 -7.83
C ARG A 148 -36.93 10.66 -6.75
N THR A 149 -36.15 10.74 -5.64
CA THR A 149 -36.13 9.68 -4.62
C THR A 149 -36.92 10.01 -3.37
N GLY A 150 -37.42 11.24 -3.22
CA GLY A 150 -38.09 11.74 -2.01
C GLY A 150 -37.15 11.90 -0.81
N LYS A 151 -35.84 11.73 -0.98
CA LYS A 151 -34.83 11.92 0.10
C LYS A 151 -34.34 13.35 0.10
N PRO A 152 -33.95 13.91 1.28
CA PRO A 152 -33.35 15.24 1.35
C PRO A 152 -32.13 15.37 0.45
N ALA A 153 -31.99 16.51 -0.24
CA ALA A 153 -30.80 16.82 -1.01
C ALA A 153 -29.58 16.98 -0.09
N LYS A 154 -28.46 16.40 -0.51
CA LYS A 154 -27.18 16.71 0.14
C LYS A 154 -26.80 18.17 -0.13
N GLN A 155 -26.11 18.78 0.81
CA GLN A 155 -25.49 20.08 0.61
C GLN A 155 -24.00 19.90 0.34
N LEU A 156 -23.48 20.65 -0.62
CA LEU A 156 -22.05 20.70 -0.85
C LEU A 156 -21.33 21.25 0.38
N PRO A 157 -20.21 20.63 0.80
CA PRO A 157 -19.37 21.22 1.81
C PRO A 157 -18.81 22.56 1.32
N PRO A 158 -18.57 23.53 2.21
CA PRO A 158 -17.90 24.77 1.83
C PRO A 158 -16.54 24.48 1.19
N MET A 159 -16.08 25.34 0.28
CA MET A 159 -14.73 25.24 -0.24
C MET A 159 -13.74 25.52 0.91
N PRO A 160 -12.75 24.63 1.14
CA PRO A 160 -11.76 24.88 2.20
C PRO A 160 -10.88 26.07 1.82
N GLU A 161 -10.41 26.82 2.81
CA GLU A 161 -9.48 27.96 2.60
C GLU A 161 -8.19 27.51 1.90
N LYS A 162 -7.71 26.32 2.26
CA LYS A 162 -6.58 25.66 1.62
C LYS A 162 -7.04 24.31 1.08
N PRO A 163 -7.31 24.20 -0.22
CA PRO A 163 -7.52 22.90 -0.86
C PRO A 163 -6.33 22.00 -0.62
N TRP A 164 -6.59 20.69 -0.56
CA TRP A 164 -5.53 19.70 -0.46
C TRP A 164 -4.51 19.89 -1.60
N SER A 165 -3.26 19.73 -1.27
CA SER A 165 -2.17 19.66 -2.25
C SER A 165 -1.28 18.47 -1.92
N PRO A 166 -0.69 17.80 -2.93
CA PRO A 166 0.29 16.76 -2.68
C PRO A 166 1.41 17.32 -1.80
N PRO A 167 1.86 16.59 -0.77
CA PRO A 167 3.00 17.01 0.02
C PRO A 167 4.23 17.11 -0.87
N VAL A 168 5.01 18.17 -0.69
CA VAL A 168 6.34 18.29 -1.29
C VAL A 168 7.29 17.49 -0.41
N ILE A 169 7.94 16.49 -0.99
CA ILE A 169 8.92 15.69 -0.27
C ILE A 169 10.31 16.13 -0.70
N GLU A 170 11.07 16.55 0.27
CA GLU A 170 12.49 16.81 0.06
C GLU A 170 13.23 15.47 -0.03
N ARG A 171 13.99 15.30 -1.11
CA ARG A 171 14.81 14.11 -1.32
C ARG A 171 15.93 14.10 -0.28
N ARG A 172 16.02 13.02 0.47
CA ARG A 172 17.10 12.85 1.46
C ARG A 172 18.43 12.57 0.75
N PRO A 173 19.56 13.01 1.31
CA PRO A 173 20.88 12.61 0.83
C PRO A 173 21.07 11.10 0.89
N ASP A 174 21.64 10.51 -0.15
CA ASP A 174 21.81 9.05 -0.28
C ASP A 174 22.63 8.45 0.90
N VAL A 175 23.58 9.20 1.45
CA VAL A 175 24.38 8.76 2.62
C VAL A 175 23.52 8.60 3.87
N GLU A 176 22.60 9.55 4.10
CA GLU A 176 21.67 9.49 5.24
C GLU A 176 20.70 8.31 5.10
N LEU A 177 20.18 8.10 3.89
CA LEU A 177 19.30 6.97 3.59
C LEU A 177 19.99 5.63 3.84
N GLN A 178 21.23 5.46 3.37
CA GLN A 178 21.99 4.23 3.61
C GLN A 178 22.24 3.98 5.10
N GLN A 179 22.53 5.03 5.86
CA GLN A 179 22.72 4.92 7.32
C GLN A 179 21.42 4.53 8.01
N GLU A 180 20.29 5.15 7.65
CA GLU A 180 18.98 4.87 8.22
C GLU A 180 18.55 3.42 7.95
N VAL A 181 18.72 2.93 6.71
CA VAL A 181 18.41 1.54 6.35
C VAL A 181 19.28 0.56 7.13
N LYS A 182 20.57 0.81 7.24
CA LYS A 182 21.47 -0.04 8.05
C LYS A 182 21.07 -0.05 9.52
N GLN A 183 20.71 1.11 10.06
CA GLN A 183 20.24 1.21 11.44
C GLN A 183 18.89 0.49 11.61
N TYR A 184 17.98 0.65 10.65
CA TYR A 184 16.68 -0.06 10.67
C TYR A 184 16.89 -1.58 10.72
N LEU A 185 17.77 -2.13 9.86
CA LEU A 185 18.13 -3.54 9.88
C LEU A 185 18.76 -3.96 11.22
N ALA A 186 19.71 -3.19 11.73
CA ALA A 186 20.39 -3.49 13.00
C ALA A 186 19.41 -3.56 14.18
N ASN A 187 18.43 -2.67 14.23
CA ASN A 187 17.39 -2.64 15.28
C ASN A 187 16.52 -3.90 15.27
N THR A 188 16.37 -4.60 14.13
CA THR A 188 15.61 -5.84 14.06
C THR A 188 16.32 -7.03 14.69
N GLY A 189 17.62 -6.98 14.87
CA GLY A 189 18.45 -8.10 15.29
C GLY A 189 18.65 -9.18 14.22
N ALA A 190 18.23 -8.94 12.97
CA ALA A 190 18.47 -9.85 11.86
C ALA A 190 19.96 -10.02 11.60
N ALA A 191 20.39 -11.25 11.40
CA ALA A 191 21.76 -11.53 10.94
C ALA A 191 21.90 -11.10 9.47
N VAL A 192 22.74 -10.10 9.20
CA VAL A 192 22.97 -9.57 7.86
C VAL A 192 24.43 -9.80 7.46
N ASN A 193 24.60 -10.58 6.39
CA ASN A 193 25.90 -10.89 5.79
C ASN A 193 26.12 -10.05 4.52
N TRP A 194 27.03 -9.10 4.60
CA TRP A 194 27.42 -8.25 3.48
C TRP A 194 28.52 -8.90 2.65
N ILE A 195 28.27 -9.16 1.36
CA ILE A 195 29.21 -9.86 0.49
C ILE A 195 29.70 -8.99 -0.67
N ASP A 196 30.91 -9.27 -1.11
CA ASP A 196 31.47 -8.73 -2.36
C ASP A 196 30.96 -9.54 -3.56
N GLY A 197 29.64 -9.38 -3.86
CA GLY A 197 28.93 -10.11 -4.91
C GLY A 197 27.61 -9.42 -5.20
N ASP A 198 26.82 -9.99 -6.10
CA ASP A 198 25.56 -9.40 -6.58
C ASP A 198 24.30 -10.08 -6.01
N ARG A 199 24.49 -11.06 -5.12
CA ARG A 199 23.38 -11.84 -4.58
C ARG A 199 22.76 -11.16 -3.38
N ALA A 200 21.44 -10.93 -3.44
CA ALA A 200 20.60 -10.63 -2.29
C ALA A 200 19.64 -11.79 -2.05
N CYS A 201 19.54 -12.28 -0.84
CA CYS A 201 18.55 -13.29 -0.46
C CYS A 201 18.45 -13.46 1.05
N TYR A 202 17.26 -13.81 1.52
CA TYR A 202 17.08 -14.39 2.84
C TYR A 202 17.21 -15.92 2.76
N MET A 203 17.96 -16.52 3.66
CA MET A 203 18.15 -17.97 3.78
C MET A 203 17.47 -18.52 5.04
N PRO A 204 16.27 -19.14 4.92
CA PRO A 204 15.51 -19.60 6.09
C PRO A 204 16.25 -20.64 6.94
N SER A 205 17.08 -21.48 6.33
CA SER A 205 17.84 -22.53 7.04
C SER A 205 18.94 -22.00 7.96
N LEU A 206 19.44 -20.78 7.67
CA LEU A 206 20.47 -20.09 8.44
C LEU A 206 19.91 -18.93 9.25
N ASP A 207 18.66 -18.58 8.99
CA ASP A 207 18.01 -17.36 9.48
C ASP A 207 18.84 -16.07 9.23
N GLU A 208 19.44 -15.99 8.04
CA GLU A 208 20.43 -14.96 7.65
C GLU A 208 19.98 -14.26 6.36
N ILE A 209 20.13 -12.93 6.34
CA ILE A 209 19.98 -12.12 5.14
C ILE A 209 21.38 -11.90 4.54
N THR A 210 21.55 -12.24 3.26
CA THR A 210 22.74 -11.91 2.49
C THR A 210 22.46 -10.70 1.61
N LEU A 211 23.35 -9.70 1.63
CA LEU A 211 23.23 -8.48 0.82
C LEU A 211 24.55 -8.16 0.14
N PRO A 212 24.53 -7.63 -1.09
CA PRO A 212 25.70 -7.00 -1.71
C PRO A 212 26.25 -5.85 -0.85
N LEU A 213 27.55 -5.64 -0.87
CA LEU A 213 28.13 -4.43 -0.30
C LEU A 213 27.49 -3.17 -0.91
N PRO A 214 27.35 -2.06 -0.16
CA PRO A 214 26.68 -0.84 -0.64
C PRO A 214 27.26 -0.26 -1.94
N ASP A 215 28.55 -0.41 -2.16
CA ASP A 215 29.26 0.06 -3.38
C ASP A 215 29.01 -0.81 -4.61
N ARG A 216 28.32 -1.96 -4.46
CA ARG A 216 27.87 -2.80 -5.57
C ARG A 216 26.56 -2.33 -6.19
N PHE A 217 25.76 -1.57 -5.46
CA PHE A 217 24.53 -1.00 -5.99
C PHE A 217 24.84 0.13 -6.98
N ARG A 218 24.00 0.30 -7.99
CA ARG A 218 24.15 1.28 -9.06
C ARG A 218 22.88 2.10 -9.22
N ASP A 219 23.01 3.30 -9.72
CA ASP A 219 21.85 4.08 -10.15
C ASP A 219 21.17 3.40 -11.33
N THR A 220 19.85 3.46 -11.33
CA THR A 220 18.99 3.08 -12.44
C THR A 220 18.33 4.35 -13.00
N LYS A 221 17.50 4.22 -14.03
CA LYS A 221 16.74 5.37 -14.56
C LYS A 221 15.77 5.96 -13.53
N THR A 222 15.34 5.16 -12.57
CA THR A 222 14.22 5.45 -11.67
C THR A 222 14.61 5.51 -10.21
N ALA A 223 15.81 5.03 -9.83
CA ALA A 223 16.27 4.98 -8.44
C ALA A 223 17.77 5.15 -8.33
N THR A 224 18.23 5.77 -7.24
CA THR A 224 19.66 5.85 -6.90
C THR A 224 20.18 4.52 -6.35
N ALA A 225 21.50 4.36 -6.30
CA ALA A 225 22.16 3.20 -5.69
C ALA A 225 21.70 2.98 -4.22
N ALA A 226 21.52 4.07 -3.47
CA ALA A 226 21.02 4.03 -2.09
C ALA A 226 19.57 3.55 -2.00
N GLN A 227 18.71 4.01 -2.92
CA GLN A 227 17.31 3.58 -3.00
C GLN A 227 17.20 2.10 -3.41
N ASN A 228 18.03 1.65 -4.36
CA ASN A 228 18.11 0.25 -4.77
C ASN A 228 18.60 -0.66 -3.63
N LEU A 229 19.59 -0.20 -2.86
CA LEU A 229 20.01 -0.90 -1.65
C LEU A 229 18.88 -0.99 -0.63
N ALA A 230 18.19 0.13 -0.37
CA ALA A 230 17.10 0.20 0.59
C ALA A 230 15.96 -0.77 0.22
N SER A 231 15.47 -0.69 -1.02
CA SER A 231 14.37 -1.55 -1.48
C SER A 231 14.73 -3.03 -1.43
N THR A 232 15.97 -3.39 -1.82
CA THR A 232 16.46 -4.77 -1.77
C THR A 232 16.56 -5.27 -0.33
N ALA A 233 17.19 -4.49 0.56
CA ALA A 233 17.37 -4.89 1.95
C ALA A 233 16.03 -5.05 2.69
N LEU A 234 15.07 -4.16 2.45
CA LEU A 234 13.75 -4.21 3.06
C LEU A 234 12.88 -5.34 2.48
N HIS A 235 13.10 -5.74 1.22
CA HIS A 235 12.49 -6.92 0.63
C HIS A 235 12.95 -8.20 1.33
N GLU A 236 14.27 -8.37 1.48
CA GLU A 236 14.83 -9.54 2.18
C GLU A 236 14.42 -9.56 3.66
N LEU A 237 14.29 -8.39 4.28
CA LEU A 237 13.75 -8.27 5.62
C LEU A 237 12.26 -8.69 5.68
N GLY A 238 11.49 -8.43 4.62
CA GLY A 238 10.13 -8.95 4.46
C GLY A 238 10.10 -10.47 4.56
N HIS A 239 10.97 -11.18 3.84
CA HIS A 239 11.13 -12.63 3.92
C HIS A 239 11.58 -13.10 5.31
N TRP A 240 12.54 -12.39 5.94
CA TRP A 240 13.03 -12.70 7.27
C TRP A 240 11.91 -12.74 8.31
N THR A 241 10.89 -11.88 8.20
CA THR A 241 9.73 -11.94 9.10
C THR A 241 8.95 -13.24 9.00
N GLY A 242 9.09 -13.99 7.91
CA GLY A 242 8.40 -15.26 7.66
C GLY A 242 8.95 -16.48 8.38
N HIS A 243 10.14 -16.37 9.02
CA HIS A 243 10.76 -17.48 9.72
C HIS A 243 9.86 -18.10 10.80
N SER A 244 10.07 -19.38 11.07
CA SER A 244 9.28 -20.15 12.05
C SER A 244 9.34 -19.60 13.48
N SER A 245 10.44 -18.93 13.84
CA SER A 245 10.59 -18.28 15.15
C SER A 245 9.86 -16.93 15.26
N ARG A 246 9.30 -16.39 14.16
CA ARG A 246 8.62 -15.10 14.10
C ARG A 246 7.15 -15.26 13.69
N MET A 247 6.84 -15.20 12.39
CA MET A 247 5.46 -15.28 11.91
C MET A 247 5.07 -16.65 11.40
N ASP A 248 6.01 -17.59 11.38
CA ASP A 248 5.81 -18.97 10.91
C ASP A 248 5.02 -19.05 9.59
N ARG A 249 5.35 -18.15 8.64
CA ARG A 249 4.86 -18.31 7.29
C ARG A 249 5.63 -19.46 6.66
N LYS A 250 4.94 -20.49 6.23
CA LYS A 250 5.57 -21.67 5.62
C LYS A 250 6.25 -21.25 4.32
N LEU A 251 7.53 -20.90 4.41
CA LEU A 251 8.37 -20.55 3.27
C LEU A 251 8.59 -21.82 2.44
N SER A 252 7.78 -21.98 1.40
CA SER A 252 7.78 -23.16 0.54
C SER A 252 8.21 -22.77 -0.87
N GLN A 253 8.94 -23.65 -1.55
CA GLN A 253 9.29 -23.50 -2.97
C GLN A 253 8.14 -23.93 -3.90
N GLU A 254 7.02 -24.39 -3.37
CA GLU A 254 5.84 -24.62 -4.19
C GLU A 254 5.38 -23.30 -4.81
N ARG A 255 5.15 -23.30 -6.11
CA ARG A 255 4.92 -22.10 -6.94
C ARG A 255 3.86 -21.15 -6.35
N LYS A 256 2.76 -21.67 -5.80
CA LYS A 256 1.70 -20.84 -5.21
C LYS A 256 2.14 -20.17 -3.90
N ALA A 257 2.76 -20.94 -3.01
CA ALA A 257 3.26 -20.44 -1.74
C ALA A 257 4.40 -19.45 -1.94
N TYR A 258 5.30 -19.73 -2.85
CA TYR A 258 6.38 -18.84 -3.25
C TYR A 258 5.86 -17.51 -3.80
N SER A 259 4.89 -17.53 -4.73
CA SER A 259 4.29 -16.30 -5.27
C SER A 259 3.59 -15.45 -4.21
N GLN A 260 3.00 -16.06 -3.20
CA GLN A 260 2.39 -15.35 -2.08
C GLN A 260 3.44 -14.70 -1.19
N GLU A 261 4.50 -15.42 -0.90
CA GLU A 261 5.60 -14.92 -0.07
C GLU A 261 6.31 -13.73 -0.74
N GLU A 262 6.55 -13.80 -2.05
CA GLU A 262 7.08 -12.67 -2.82
C GLU A 262 6.15 -11.45 -2.75
N LEU A 263 4.83 -11.64 -2.90
CA LEU A 263 3.88 -10.54 -2.76
C LEU A 263 3.91 -9.92 -1.36
N ILE A 264 4.11 -10.74 -0.32
CA ILE A 264 4.23 -10.26 1.06
C ILE A 264 5.53 -9.46 1.23
N ALA A 265 6.67 -10.00 0.79
CA ALA A 265 7.96 -9.33 0.90
C ALA A 265 7.97 -7.99 0.14
N GLU A 266 7.40 -7.96 -1.08
CA GLU A 266 7.22 -6.73 -1.85
C GLU A 266 6.34 -5.72 -1.14
N GLY A 267 5.20 -6.14 -0.60
CA GLY A 267 4.30 -5.26 0.13
C GLY A 267 4.92 -4.69 1.40
N VAL A 268 5.72 -5.47 2.12
CA VAL A 268 6.50 -5.02 3.29
C VAL A 268 7.54 -4.00 2.85
N SER A 269 8.35 -4.33 1.83
CA SER A 269 9.36 -3.42 1.27
C SER A 269 8.74 -2.09 0.84
N ALA A 270 7.64 -2.13 0.10
CA ALA A 270 6.95 -0.94 -0.37
C ALA A 270 6.50 0.00 0.77
N ILE A 271 5.89 -0.55 1.83
CA ILE A 271 5.43 0.25 2.96
C ILE A 271 6.61 0.84 3.72
N LEU A 272 7.66 0.07 3.95
CA LEU A 272 8.85 0.54 4.67
C LEU A 272 9.64 1.57 3.84
N CYS A 273 9.83 1.33 2.55
CA CYS A 273 10.42 2.31 1.63
C CYS A 273 9.66 3.65 1.67
N ALA A 274 8.33 3.61 1.56
CA ALA A 274 7.51 4.80 1.61
C ALA A 274 7.68 5.58 2.94
N ARG A 275 7.83 4.90 4.07
CA ARG A 275 8.08 5.53 5.38
C ARG A 275 9.46 6.15 5.49
N LEU A 276 10.46 5.52 4.89
CA LEU A 276 11.83 6.03 4.83
C LEU A 276 12.02 7.09 3.74
N GLY A 277 10.96 7.47 3.00
CA GLY A 277 11.04 8.43 1.91
C GLY A 277 11.85 7.91 0.71
N VAL A 278 11.89 6.60 0.53
CA VAL A 278 12.55 5.92 -0.59
C VAL A 278 11.56 5.76 -1.73
N GLU A 279 11.94 6.21 -2.92
CA GLU A 279 11.23 5.83 -4.13
C GLU A 279 11.48 4.35 -4.39
N SER A 280 10.42 3.56 -4.31
CA SER A 280 10.49 2.13 -4.58
C SER A 280 10.08 1.90 -6.04
N THR A 281 11.00 1.37 -6.82
CA THR A 281 10.71 0.88 -8.17
C THR A 281 10.53 -0.62 -8.12
N MET A 282 9.56 -1.12 -8.89
CA MET A 282 9.41 -2.56 -9.05
C MET A 282 10.65 -3.15 -9.71
N ARG A 283 11.22 -4.21 -9.15
CA ARG A 283 12.38 -4.87 -9.74
C ARG A 283 11.97 -5.56 -11.06
N MET A 284 12.91 -5.65 -12.02
CA MET A 284 12.67 -6.24 -13.35
C MET A 284 12.14 -7.68 -13.33
N ASP A 285 12.48 -8.45 -12.30
CA ASP A 285 12.02 -9.83 -12.10
C ASP A 285 10.54 -9.91 -11.70
N HIS A 286 9.93 -8.82 -11.25
CA HIS A 286 8.54 -8.78 -10.78
C HIS A 286 7.49 -8.95 -11.89
N ALA A 287 7.82 -8.64 -13.14
CA ALA A 287 6.92 -8.93 -14.26
C ALA A 287 6.59 -10.43 -14.35
N GLN A 288 7.50 -11.31 -13.92
CA GLN A 288 7.29 -12.75 -13.84
C GLN A 288 6.28 -13.12 -12.75
N TYR A 289 6.25 -12.37 -11.65
CA TYR A 289 5.33 -12.61 -10.54
C TYR A 289 3.91 -12.17 -10.83
N ILE A 290 3.69 -11.13 -11.65
CA ILE A 290 2.34 -10.67 -12.03
C ILE A 290 1.53 -11.82 -12.64
N ALA A 291 2.13 -12.61 -13.52
CA ALA A 291 1.48 -13.78 -14.10
C ALA A 291 1.11 -14.84 -13.05
N SER A 292 1.98 -15.06 -12.07
CA SER A 292 1.74 -16.00 -10.97
C SER A 292 0.66 -15.48 -10.01
N TRP A 293 0.63 -14.17 -9.73
CA TRP A 293 -0.42 -13.53 -8.93
C TRP A 293 -1.77 -13.60 -9.63
N LEU A 294 -1.85 -13.35 -10.93
CA LEU A 294 -3.07 -13.52 -11.73
C LEU A 294 -3.59 -14.96 -11.66
N GLN A 295 -2.69 -15.94 -11.75
CA GLN A 295 -3.07 -17.35 -11.60
C GLN A 295 -3.59 -17.66 -10.19
N ALA A 296 -2.92 -17.16 -9.14
CA ALA A 296 -3.34 -17.34 -7.74
C ALA A 296 -4.71 -16.71 -7.50
N LEU A 297 -4.95 -15.49 -7.99
CA LEU A 297 -6.24 -14.79 -7.94
C LEU A 297 -7.35 -15.52 -8.72
N GLY A 298 -7.01 -16.23 -9.79
CA GLY A 298 -7.94 -17.06 -10.54
C GLY A 298 -8.54 -18.19 -9.68
N ASN A 299 -7.76 -18.69 -8.73
CA ASN A 299 -8.09 -19.83 -7.90
C ASN A 299 -8.56 -19.47 -6.47
N ASP A 300 -8.27 -18.23 -6.02
CA ASP A 300 -8.55 -17.83 -4.64
C ASP A 300 -8.86 -16.33 -4.53
N HIS A 301 -10.14 -15.98 -4.36
CA HIS A 301 -10.58 -14.60 -4.16
C HIS A 301 -10.08 -13.95 -2.85
N ASN A 302 -9.55 -14.74 -1.93
CA ASN A 302 -8.99 -14.24 -0.67
C ASN A 302 -7.47 -14.01 -0.75
N PHE A 303 -6.83 -14.37 -1.85
CA PHE A 303 -5.37 -14.27 -2.00
C PHE A 303 -4.81 -12.89 -1.61
N ILE A 304 -5.39 -11.80 -2.16
CA ILE A 304 -4.97 -10.43 -1.84
C ILE A 304 -5.23 -10.08 -0.38
N PHE A 305 -6.35 -10.52 0.18
CA PHE A 305 -6.73 -10.20 1.56
C PHE A 305 -5.86 -10.94 2.57
N ASN A 306 -5.53 -12.20 2.29
CA ASN A 306 -4.63 -13.00 3.10
C ASN A 306 -3.21 -12.43 3.04
N SER A 307 -2.71 -12.11 1.85
CA SER A 307 -1.40 -11.48 1.67
C SER A 307 -1.32 -10.13 2.39
N GLY A 308 -2.36 -9.28 2.24
CA GLY A 308 -2.43 -7.99 2.92
C GLY A 308 -2.45 -8.11 4.44
N ALA A 309 -3.09 -9.14 5.00
CA ALA A 309 -3.08 -9.40 6.44
C ALA A 309 -1.67 -9.79 6.93
N HIS A 310 -0.93 -10.59 6.16
CA HIS A 310 0.45 -10.94 6.46
C HIS A 310 1.38 -9.73 6.34
N ILE A 311 1.21 -8.89 5.31
CA ILE A 311 1.97 -7.64 5.16
C ILE A 311 1.77 -6.74 6.39
N ALA A 312 0.52 -6.52 6.82
CA ALA A 312 0.23 -5.67 7.98
C ALA A 312 0.93 -6.18 9.25
N LYS A 313 0.81 -7.48 9.52
CA LYS A 313 1.46 -8.11 10.69
C LYS A 313 2.99 -8.02 10.62
N ALA A 314 3.58 -8.20 9.43
CA ALA A 314 5.02 -8.12 9.25
C ALA A 314 5.53 -6.70 9.50
N VAL A 315 4.85 -5.69 8.96
CA VAL A 315 5.17 -4.29 9.18
C VAL A 315 5.01 -3.91 10.66
N GLU A 316 3.91 -4.30 11.30
CA GLU A 316 3.68 -4.05 12.72
C GLU A 316 4.77 -4.70 13.61
N TYR A 317 5.17 -5.92 13.29
CA TYR A 317 6.27 -6.61 13.97
C TYR A 317 7.59 -5.87 13.82
N LEU A 318 7.94 -5.43 12.60
CA LEU A 318 9.18 -4.70 12.34
C LEU A 318 9.17 -3.31 13.00
N ASP A 319 8.03 -2.63 13.04
CA ASP A 319 7.86 -1.37 13.76
C ASP A 319 8.10 -1.52 15.27
N ALA A 320 7.60 -2.61 15.86
CA ALA A 320 7.77 -2.89 17.28
C ALA A 320 9.25 -3.17 17.67
N LEU A 321 10.09 -3.51 16.71
CA LEU A 321 11.54 -3.68 16.92
C LEU A 321 12.33 -2.38 16.79
N GLN A 322 11.69 -1.30 16.30
CA GLN A 322 12.36 0.01 16.22
C GLN A 322 12.27 0.74 17.56
N PRO A 323 13.28 1.54 17.94
CA PRO A 323 13.21 2.38 19.12
C PRO A 323 11.97 3.30 19.03
N ASN A 324 11.23 3.44 20.11
CA ASN A 324 10.05 4.29 20.15
C ASN A 324 10.42 5.72 19.72
N GLN A 325 9.71 6.24 18.71
CA GLN A 325 9.90 7.63 18.26
C GLN A 325 9.58 8.67 19.38
N LEU A 326 9.00 8.25 20.50
CA LEU A 326 8.72 9.09 21.67
C LEU A 326 9.98 9.45 22.47
N ASP A 327 11.08 8.68 22.30
CA ASP A 327 12.34 8.95 23.02
C ASP A 327 13.28 9.91 22.26
N GLN A 328 12.93 10.28 21.00
CA GLN A 328 13.75 11.21 20.19
C GLN A 328 13.28 12.67 20.26
N ALA A 329 12.20 12.97 21.00
CA ALA A 329 11.67 14.31 21.19
C ALA A 329 11.87 14.85 22.62
N ALA A 330 12.78 14.26 23.42
CA ALA A 330 13.13 14.71 24.77
C ALA A 330 14.44 15.49 24.80
#